data_d10022bdaf325f0566fcadb361302b92
#
_entry.id   d10022bdaf325f0566fcadb361302b92
#
_cell.length_a   1.000
_cell.length_b   1.000
_cell.length_c   1.000
_cell.angle_alpha   90.00
_cell.angle_beta   90.00
_cell.angle_gamma   90.00
#
_symmetry.space_group_name_H-M   'P 1'
#
loop_
_entity.id
_entity.type
_entity.pdbx_description
1 polymer ?
#
loop_
_entity_poly.entity_id
_entity_poly.type
_entity_poly.pdbx_seq_one_letter_code
_entity_poly.pdbx_strand_id
1 'polypeptide(L)'
;LSLAACGAKTEAPAATEAPKAEAPAATEAAAPEAPAVEEVTLNVAYMANWGSLWAVATADGKGYFAEEGITINLTQFEDGPSEIAAMKQGSMDVAFIGPGAHKLCSKGDAQVFLMQHMGDGDCILGLNGLKTLEELAGKKVGYAAGTSSETILTTALASVGLTMDDVD
;
A
#
# COMPACT_ATOMS: atom_id res chain seq x y z
N LEU A 1 46.51 31.31 -5.82
CA LEU A 1 47.30 31.05 -7.02
C LEU A 1 46.36 31.08 -8.23
N SER A 2 46.44 32.22 -8.96
CA SER A 2 45.79 32.47 -10.25
C SER A 2 46.64 31.85 -11.37
N LEU A 3 45.99 31.30 -12.36
CA LEU A 3 46.57 31.15 -13.69
C LEU A 3 45.50 31.40 -14.76
N ALA A 4 45.72 32.52 -15.46
CA ALA A 4 45.08 32.87 -16.70
C ALA A 4 45.84 32.23 -17.87
N ALA A 5 45.15 31.82 -18.90
CA ALA A 5 45.73 31.57 -20.20
C ALA A 5 44.76 31.93 -21.34
N CYS A 6 45.18 32.95 -22.11
CA CYS A 6 44.87 33.38 -23.47
C CYS A 6 44.37 32.26 -24.41
N GLY A 7 43.35 32.41 -25.25
CA GLY A 7 43.22 33.33 -26.36
C GLY A 7 43.83 32.82 -27.66
N ALA A 8 43.01 32.27 -28.59
CA ALA A 8 43.29 32.33 -30.03
C ALA A 8 41.97 32.24 -30.82
N LYS A 9 41.58 33.33 -31.46
CA LYS A 9 40.62 33.39 -32.53
C LYS A 9 41.22 32.72 -33.78
N THR A 10 40.45 31.80 -34.33
CA THR A 10 40.70 31.33 -35.69
C THR A 10 39.43 31.59 -36.52
N GLU A 11 39.54 32.45 -37.49
CA GLU A 11 38.53 32.75 -38.47
C GLU A 11 38.32 31.52 -39.39
N ALA A 12 37.06 31.13 -39.60
CA ALA A 12 36.66 30.11 -40.55
C ALA A 12 36.13 30.78 -41.81
N PRO A 13 36.44 30.25 -43.00
CA PRO A 13 36.04 30.82 -44.27
C PRO A 13 34.54 30.56 -44.57
N ALA A 14 33.96 31.51 -45.35
CA ALA A 14 32.58 31.52 -45.83
C ALA A 14 32.24 30.25 -46.61
N ALA A 15 31.14 29.60 -46.20
CA ALA A 15 30.53 28.50 -46.93
C ALA A 15 29.45 29.01 -47.86
N THR A 16 29.53 28.60 -49.10
CA THR A 16 28.64 28.82 -50.24
C THR A 16 27.24 28.28 -50.00
N GLU A 17 26.23 29.07 -50.29
CA GLU A 17 24.81 28.67 -50.27
C GLU A 17 24.55 27.52 -51.23
N ALA A 18 23.97 26.42 -50.73
CA ALA A 18 23.40 25.34 -51.50
C ALA A 18 21.86 25.51 -51.58
N PRO A 19 21.19 25.11 -52.65
CA PRO A 19 19.80 25.40 -52.90
C PRO A 19 18.88 24.62 -51.95
N LYS A 20 17.88 25.33 -51.43
CA LYS A 20 16.83 24.83 -50.55
C LYS A 20 15.93 23.83 -51.26
N ALA A 21 16.07 22.54 -50.96
CA ALA A 21 15.11 21.54 -51.39
C ALA A 21 13.87 21.62 -50.47
N GLU A 22 12.73 21.85 -51.06
CA GLU A 22 11.43 21.80 -50.40
C GLU A 22 11.15 20.34 -50.02
N ALA A 23 11.06 20.06 -48.71
CA ALA A 23 10.61 18.78 -48.18
C ALA A 23 9.10 18.67 -48.28
N PRO A 24 8.53 17.53 -48.73
CA PRO A 24 7.09 17.34 -48.75
C PRO A 24 6.53 17.37 -47.32
N ALA A 25 5.41 18.06 -47.13
CA ALA A 25 4.65 18.14 -45.90
C ALA A 25 4.34 16.72 -45.38
N ALA A 26 4.92 16.36 -44.26
CA ALA A 26 4.54 15.14 -43.57
C ALA A 26 3.11 15.34 -43.05
N THR A 27 2.17 14.55 -43.57
CA THR A 27 0.83 14.40 -43.03
C THR A 27 1.00 13.80 -41.60
N GLU A 28 0.76 14.61 -40.61
CA GLU A 28 0.73 14.18 -39.21
C GLU A 28 -0.40 13.15 -39.08
N ALA A 29 -0.03 11.88 -39.03
CA ALA A 29 -0.96 10.82 -38.70
C ALA A 29 -1.42 11.06 -37.27
N ALA A 30 -2.72 11.33 -37.09
CA ALA A 30 -3.34 11.42 -35.77
C ALA A 30 -2.96 10.17 -34.96
N ALA A 31 -2.31 10.37 -33.82
CA ALA A 31 -2.07 9.30 -32.86
C ALA A 31 -3.41 8.67 -32.51
N PRO A 32 -3.51 7.33 -32.35
CA PRO A 32 -4.75 6.71 -31.92
C PRO A 32 -5.15 7.32 -30.59
N GLU A 33 -6.37 7.86 -30.49
CA GLU A 33 -6.96 8.32 -29.23
C GLU A 33 -6.87 7.16 -28.24
N ALA A 34 -6.23 7.42 -27.09
CA ALA A 34 -6.23 6.47 -26.00
C ALA A 34 -7.69 6.16 -25.62
N PRO A 35 -8.05 4.91 -25.35
CA PRO A 35 -9.42 4.58 -24.95
C PRO A 35 -9.81 5.43 -23.76
N ALA A 36 -11.01 6.03 -23.80
CA ALA A 36 -11.53 6.82 -22.72
C ALA A 36 -11.52 5.98 -21.44
N VAL A 37 -10.85 6.46 -20.40
CA VAL A 37 -10.83 5.79 -19.09
C VAL A 37 -12.23 5.92 -18.49
N GLU A 38 -12.84 4.79 -18.15
CA GLU A 38 -14.14 4.77 -17.49
C GLU A 38 -13.99 5.28 -16.06
N GLU A 39 -14.73 6.32 -15.70
CA GLU A 39 -14.69 6.87 -14.35
C GLU A 39 -15.37 5.91 -13.35
N VAL A 40 -14.65 5.53 -12.30
CA VAL A 40 -15.12 4.63 -11.26
C VAL A 40 -14.96 5.28 -9.88
N THR A 41 -16.00 5.16 -9.04
CA THR A 41 -15.90 5.53 -7.63
C THR A 41 -15.82 4.29 -6.77
N LEU A 42 -14.80 4.22 -5.89
CA LEU A 42 -14.58 3.10 -4.96
C LEU A 42 -14.70 3.57 -3.52
N ASN A 43 -15.47 2.83 -2.72
CA ASN A 43 -15.54 2.99 -1.27
C ASN A 43 -14.47 2.08 -0.65
N VAL A 44 -13.46 2.70 -0.02
CA VAL A 44 -12.26 2.04 0.44
C VAL A 44 -12.18 2.07 1.96
N ALA A 45 -12.20 0.89 2.57
CA ALA A 45 -11.99 0.72 4.00
C ALA A 45 -10.50 0.69 4.33
N TYR A 46 -10.10 1.35 5.41
CA TYR A 46 -8.72 1.37 5.87
C TYR A 46 -8.61 1.47 7.39
N MET A 47 -7.51 0.97 7.95
CA MET A 47 -7.13 1.21 9.33
C MET A 47 -6.13 2.36 9.40
N ALA A 48 -6.29 3.29 10.36
CA ALA A 48 -5.39 4.42 10.56
C ALA A 48 -4.06 3.98 11.21
N ASN A 49 -3.39 3.02 10.58
CA ASN A 49 -2.11 2.50 11.03
C ASN A 49 -1.08 2.57 9.89
N TRP A 50 0.16 2.33 10.23
CA TRP A 50 1.28 2.40 9.30
C TRP A 50 1.08 1.56 8.02
N GLY A 51 0.55 0.34 8.15
CA GLY A 51 0.52 -0.63 7.05
C GLY A 51 -0.45 -0.28 5.92
N SER A 52 -1.57 0.37 6.21
CA SER A 52 -2.61 0.62 5.20
C SER A 52 -2.66 2.06 4.71
N LEU A 53 -2.62 3.02 5.62
CA LEU A 53 -2.90 4.42 5.30
C LEU A 53 -1.85 5.05 4.38
N TRP A 54 -0.56 4.78 4.57
CA TRP A 54 0.49 5.48 3.83
C TRP A 54 0.47 5.20 2.32
N ALA A 55 0.12 3.98 1.89
CA ALA A 55 0.04 3.64 0.48
C ALA A 55 -1.11 4.37 -0.21
N VAL A 56 -2.29 4.34 0.42
CA VAL A 56 -3.48 5.02 -0.10
C VAL A 56 -3.27 6.53 -0.13
N ALA A 57 -2.80 7.12 0.98
CA ALA A 57 -2.55 8.56 1.06
C ALA A 57 -1.46 9.01 0.07
N THR A 58 -0.46 8.16 -0.21
CA THR A 58 0.55 8.47 -1.22
C THR A 58 -0.04 8.44 -2.62
N ALA A 59 -0.82 7.42 -2.96
CA ALA A 59 -1.44 7.30 -4.27
C ALA A 59 -2.44 8.44 -4.54
N ASP A 60 -3.26 8.77 -3.55
CA ASP A 60 -4.20 9.88 -3.63
C ASP A 60 -3.48 11.23 -3.75
N GLY A 61 -2.53 11.51 -2.86
CA GLY A 61 -1.74 12.75 -2.87
C GLY A 61 -0.83 12.93 -4.10
N LYS A 62 -0.51 11.85 -4.80
CA LYS A 62 0.22 11.87 -6.07
C LYS A 62 -0.70 11.95 -7.31
N GLY A 63 -2.00 11.82 -7.13
CA GLY A 63 -2.98 11.83 -8.21
C GLY A 63 -3.07 10.51 -9.00
N TYR A 64 -2.46 9.43 -8.55
CA TYR A 64 -2.43 8.16 -9.29
C TYR A 64 -3.83 7.56 -9.50
N PHE A 65 -4.74 7.75 -8.55
CA PHE A 65 -6.12 7.33 -8.74
C PHE A 65 -6.83 8.15 -9.83
N ALA A 66 -6.63 9.47 -9.83
CA ALA A 66 -7.22 10.35 -10.82
C ALA A 66 -6.68 10.08 -12.24
N GLU A 67 -5.39 9.73 -12.37
CA GLU A 67 -4.78 9.33 -13.66
C GLU A 67 -5.46 8.10 -14.27
N GLU A 68 -5.97 7.20 -13.41
CA GLU A 68 -6.68 5.98 -13.81
C GLU A 68 -8.21 6.15 -13.84
N GLY A 69 -8.72 7.38 -13.70
CA GLY A 69 -10.17 7.65 -13.64
C GLY A 69 -10.85 7.16 -12.37
N ILE A 70 -10.10 6.94 -11.30
CA ILE A 70 -10.63 6.42 -10.04
C ILE A 70 -10.82 7.55 -9.02
N THR A 71 -12.03 7.64 -8.47
CA THR A 71 -12.32 8.45 -7.28
C THR A 71 -12.44 7.53 -6.07
N ILE A 72 -11.78 7.85 -4.96
CA ILE A 72 -11.84 7.06 -3.74
C ILE A 72 -12.57 7.78 -2.62
N ASN A 73 -13.45 7.05 -1.92
CA ASN A 73 -14.09 7.47 -0.67
C ASN A 73 -13.50 6.64 0.46
N LEU A 74 -12.75 7.27 1.37
CA LEU A 74 -12.05 6.59 2.45
C LEU A 74 -12.94 6.52 3.70
N THR A 75 -13.07 5.31 4.27
CA THR A 75 -13.75 5.07 5.56
C THR A 75 -12.81 4.34 6.50
N GLN A 76 -12.59 4.91 7.67
CA GLN A 76 -11.74 4.33 8.70
C GLN A 76 -12.46 3.26 9.51
N PHE A 77 -11.75 2.16 9.77
CA PHE A 77 -12.15 1.07 10.65
C PHE A 77 -11.08 0.80 11.71
N GLU A 78 -11.45 0.11 12.78
CA GLU A 78 -10.52 -0.25 13.86
C GLU A 78 -9.79 -1.56 13.58
N ASP A 79 -10.39 -2.48 12.80
CA ASP A 79 -9.85 -3.80 12.53
C ASP A 79 -10.31 -4.39 11.19
N GLY A 80 -9.54 -5.34 10.67
CA GLY A 80 -9.82 -6.02 9.41
C GLY A 80 -11.11 -6.83 9.37
N PRO A 81 -11.50 -7.56 10.44
CA PRO A 81 -12.81 -8.23 10.48
C PRO A 81 -14.00 -7.30 10.26
N SER A 82 -13.97 -6.09 10.83
CA SER A 82 -15.02 -5.08 10.65
C SER A 82 -15.06 -4.56 9.20
N GLU A 83 -13.89 -4.38 8.56
CA GLU A 83 -13.79 -4.03 7.14
C GLU A 83 -14.42 -5.10 6.24
N ILE A 84 -14.09 -6.38 6.47
CA ILE A 84 -14.67 -7.50 5.72
C ILE A 84 -16.19 -7.58 5.93
N ALA A 85 -16.68 -7.32 7.15
CA ALA A 85 -18.11 -7.28 7.42
C ALA A 85 -18.81 -6.16 6.63
N ALA A 86 -18.19 -4.99 6.50
CA ALA A 86 -18.70 -3.88 5.70
C ALA A 86 -18.71 -4.21 4.19
N MET A 87 -17.69 -4.89 3.68
CA MET A 87 -17.66 -5.40 2.31
C MET A 87 -18.79 -6.39 2.03
N LYS A 88 -19.03 -7.33 2.93
CA LYS A 88 -20.14 -8.30 2.81
C LYS A 88 -21.52 -7.63 2.78
N GLN A 89 -21.67 -6.49 3.44
CA GLN A 89 -22.88 -5.67 3.42
C GLN A 89 -23.00 -4.78 2.17
N GLY A 90 -21.97 -4.75 1.32
CA GLY A 90 -21.94 -3.94 0.10
C GLY A 90 -21.69 -2.46 0.34
N SER A 91 -21.23 -2.06 1.53
CA SER A 91 -20.91 -0.67 1.83
C SER A 91 -19.48 -0.28 1.49
N MET A 92 -18.59 -1.26 1.33
CA MET A 92 -17.19 -1.08 0.92
C MET A 92 -16.87 -1.99 -0.27
N ASP A 93 -16.09 -1.46 -1.21
CA ASP A 93 -15.66 -2.16 -2.41
C ASP A 93 -14.28 -2.78 -2.23
N VAL A 94 -13.39 -2.09 -1.51
CA VAL A 94 -12.01 -2.49 -1.24
C VAL A 94 -11.69 -2.29 0.24
N ALA A 95 -10.85 -3.17 0.80
CA ALA A 95 -10.39 -3.07 2.17
C ALA A 95 -8.90 -3.39 2.30
N PHE A 96 -8.23 -2.69 3.20
CA PHE A 96 -6.83 -2.94 3.58
C PHE A 96 -6.79 -3.74 4.87
N ILE A 97 -6.63 -5.04 4.78
CA ILE A 97 -6.66 -5.95 5.93
C ILE A 97 -5.28 -6.46 6.32
N GLY A 98 -5.12 -6.78 7.60
CA GLY A 98 -3.95 -7.49 8.10
C GLY A 98 -4.07 -9.02 7.91
N PRO A 99 -2.98 -9.78 8.14
CA PRO A 99 -2.93 -11.23 7.91
C PRO A 99 -3.94 -12.01 8.75
N GLY A 100 -4.33 -11.51 9.93
CA GLY A 100 -5.34 -12.16 10.77
C GLY A 100 -6.71 -12.28 10.12
N ALA A 101 -7.12 -11.29 9.31
CA ALA A 101 -8.40 -11.29 8.61
C ALA A 101 -8.39 -12.17 7.34
N HIS A 102 -7.23 -12.64 6.85
CA HIS A 102 -7.14 -13.53 5.68
C HIS A 102 -7.95 -14.82 5.83
N LYS A 103 -8.13 -15.32 7.05
CA LYS A 103 -8.99 -16.48 7.31
C LYS A 103 -10.45 -16.26 6.90
N LEU A 104 -10.93 -15.01 6.89
CA LEU A 104 -12.27 -14.67 6.39
C LEU A 104 -12.28 -14.71 4.86
N CYS A 105 -11.23 -14.21 4.20
CA CYS A 105 -11.08 -14.34 2.75
C CYS A 105 -11.04 -15.79 2.30
N SER A 106 -10.35 -16.67 3.04
CA SER A 106 -10.32 -18.12 2.73
C SER A 106 -11.69 -18.80 2.86
N LYS A 107 -12.63 -18.20 3.58
CA LYS A 107 -14.04 -18.66 3.65
C LYS A 107 -14.90 -18.11 2.51
N GLY A 108 -14.35 -17.30 1.61
CA GLY A 108 -15.07 -16.69 0.51
C GLY A 108 -15.75 -15.36 0.83
N ASP A 109 -15.45 -14.78 1.99
CA ASP A 109 -16.06 -13.50 2.41
C ASP A 109 -15.50 -12.30 1.62
N ALA A 110 -14.29 -12.39 1.11
CA ALA A 110 -13.65 -11.43 0.22
C ALA A 110 -12.54 -12.11 -0.60
N GLN A 111 -12.09 -11.43 -1.66
CA GLN A 111 -10.99 -11.90 -2.50
C GLN A 111 -9.77 -11.00 -2.29
N VAL A 112 -8.61 -11.61 -2.00
CA VAL A 112 -7.33 -10.90 -1.95
C VAL A 112 -6.78 -10.78 -3.37
N PHE A 113 -6.57 -9.56 -3.84
CA PHE A 113 -6.03 -9.29 -5.18
C PHE A 113 -4.63 -8.66 -5.15
N LEU A 114 -4.20 -8.10 -4.00
CA LEU A 114 -2.91 -7.46 -3.85
C LEU A 114 -2.35 -7.68 -2.44
N MET A 115 -1.07 -8.00 -2.35
CA MET A 115 -0.30 -7.98 -1.11
C MET A 115 0.60 -6.74 -1.12
N GLN A 116 0.30 -5.79 -0.23
CA GLN A 116 0.98 -4.51 -0.19
C GLN A 116 2.38 -4.59 0.45
N HIS A 117 2.48 -5.30 1.56
CA HIS A 117 3.75 -5.48 2.28
C HIS A 117 3.71 -6.75 3.14
N MET A 118 4.88 -7.14 3.61
CA MET A 118 5.07 -8.18 4.62
C MET A 118 5.72 -7.55 5.86
N GLY A 119 5.29 -7.96 7.03
CA GLY A 119 5.85 -7.49 8.30
C GLY A 119 6.11 -8.67 9.24
N ASP A 120 7.12 -8.51 10.10
CA ASP A 120 7.54 -9.45 11.14
C ASP A 120 7.65 -8.77 12.52
N GLY A 121 7.01 -7.61 12.65
CA GLY A 121 7.10 -6.75 13.84
C GLY A 121 6.08 -7.05 14.94
N ASP A 122 5.18 -8.00 14.74
CA ASP A 122 4.18 -8.35 15.75
C ASP A 122 4.84 -9.04 16.98
N CYS A 123 4.46 -8.63 18.19
CA CYS A 123 5.04 -9.17 19.42
C CYS A 123 4.03 -9.18 20.56
N ILE A 124 4.36 -9.91 21.62
CA ILE A 124 3.67 -9.87 22.91
C ILE A 124 4.46 -8.97 23.86
N LEU A 125 3.79 -7.98 24.44
CA LEU A 125 4.39 -7.07 25.41
C LEU A 125 4.08 -7.54 26.84
N GLY A 126 5.11 -7.94 27.58
CA GLY A 126 5.00 -8.25 29.01
C GLY A 126 5.08 -6.99 29.87
N LEU A 127 4.10 -6.78 30.73
CA LEU A 127 4.08 -5.70 31.71
C LEU A 127 4.43 -6.23 33.13
N ASN A 128 4.74 -5.31 34.03
CA ASN A 128 4.97 -5.62 35.44
C ASN A 128 6.06 -6.68 35.70
N GLY A 129 7.08 -6.70 34.84
CA GLY A 129 8.24 -7.57 35.04
C GLY A 129 8.09 -8.98 34.49
N LEU A 130 7.01 -9.30 33.75
CA LEU A 130 6.85 -10.56 33.01
C LEU A 130 7.98 -10.71 32.01
N LYS A 131 8.65 -11.85 32.00
CA LYS A 131 9.84 -12.09 31.15
C LYS A 131 9.71 -13.34 30.27
N THR A 132 8.84 -14.26 30.62
CA THR A 132 8.66 -15.51 29.88
C THR A 132 7.19 -15.76 29.53
N LEU A 133 6.95 -16.63 28.57
CA LEU A 133 5.59 -16.97 28.14
C LEU A 133 4.85 -17.83 29.17
N GLU A 134 5.56 -18.65 29.92
CA GLU A 134 4.98 -19.49 31.00
C GLU A 134 4.36 -18.64 32.11
N GLU A 135 4.91 -17.44 32.35
CA GLU A 135 4.40 -16.51 33.37
C GLU A 135 3.04 -15.89 32.98
N LEU A 136 2.57 -16.11 31.75
CA LEU A 136 1.24 -15.67 31.30
C LEU A 136 0.10 -16.48 31.94
N ALA A 137 0.38 -17.66 32.47
CA ALA A 137 -0.64 -18.49 33.14
C ALA A 137 -1.38 -17.70 34.24
N GLY A 138 -2.71 -17.65 34.15
CA GLY A 138 -3.59 -16.89 35.05
C GLY A 138 -3.46 -15.37 34.98
N LYS A 139 -2.83 -14.82 33.93
CA LYS A 139 -2.72 -13.36 33.74
C LYS A 139 -3.78 -12.86 32.77
N LYS A 140 -4.10 -11.55 32.92
CA LYS A 140 -4.94 -10.84 31.98
C LYS A 140 -4.14 -10.50 30.73
N VAL A 141 -4.63 -10.98 29.57
CA VAL A 141 -3.99 -10.76 28.27
C VAL A 141 -4.96 -10.07 27.32
N GLY A 142 -4.61 -8.86 26.92
CA GLY A 142 -5.39 -8.11 25.92
C GLY A 142 -4.97 -8.49 24.50
N TYR A 143 -5.94 -8.82 23.67
CA TYR A 143 -5.72 -9.06 22.24
C TYR A 143 -6.98 -8.69 21.44
N ALA A 144 -6.82 -8.49 20.12
CA ALA A 144 -7.95 -8.26 19.22
C ALA A 144 -8.33 -9.58 18.55
N ALA A 145 -9.53 -10.07 18.84
CA ALA A 145 -10.05 -11.32 18.26
C ALA A 145 -10.17 -11.20 16.73
N GLY A 146 -9.85 -12.28 16.03
CA GLY A 146 -9.91 -12.32 14.56
C GLY A 146 -8.75 -11.64 13.85
N THR A 147 -7.76 -11.13 14.57
CA THR A 147 -6.57 -10.47 14.00
C THR A 147 -5.30 -11.31 14.16
N SER A 148 -4.16 -10.77 13.70
CA SER A 148 -2.83 -11.39 13.92
C SER A 148 -2.49 -11.54 15.40
N SER A 149 -2.95 -10.64 16.27
CA SER A 149 -2.68 -10.71 17.70
C SER A 149 -3.24 -11.97 18.36
N GLU A 150 -4.42 -12.44 17.96
CA GLU A 150 -4.97 -13.73 18.39
C GLU A 150 -4.10 -14.90 17.94
N THR A 151 -3.66 -14.86 16.68
CA THR A 151 -2.81 -15.92 16.10
C THR A 151 -1.46 -16.01 16.82
N ILE A 152 -0.84 -14.86 17.09
CA ILE A 152 0.44 -14.80 17.79
C ILE A 152 0.29 -15.27 19.22
N LEU A 153 -0.74 -14.81 19.94
CA LEU A 153 -1.00 -15.24 21.31
C LEU A 153 -1.22 -16.76 21.40
N THR A 154 -2.11 -17.30 20.57
CA THR A 154 -2.38 -18.76 20.58
C THR A 154 -1.14 -19.58 20.26
N THR A 155 -0.33 -19.12 19.29
CA THR A 155 0.91 -19.80 18.90
C THR A 155 1.95 -19.73 20.03
N ALA A 156 2.10 -18.56 20.66
CA ALA A 156 3.03 -18.38 21.76
C ALA A 156 2.66 -19.22 22.99
N LEU A 157 1.39 -19.23 23.39
CA LEU A 157 0.90 -20.06 24.47
C LEU A 157 1.13 -21.54 24.19
N ALA A 158 0.81 -22.01 22.99
CA ALA A 158 1.02 -23.41 22.59
C ALA A 158 2.51 -23.81 22.64
N SER A 159 3.44 -22.90 22.37
CA SER A 159 4.89 -23.17 22.42
C SER A 159 5.41 -23.50 23.81
N VAL A 160 4.67 -23.11 24.87
CA VAL A 160 4.99 -23.38 26.28
C VAL A 160 3.96 -24.30 26.96
N GLY A 161 3.11 -24.97 26.16
CA GLY A 161 2.13 -25.92 26.66
C GLY A 161 0.89 -25.27 27.29
N LEU A 162 0.67 -23.98 27.08
CA LEU A 162 -0.52 -23.25 27.52
C LEU A 162 -1.54 -23.12 26.38
N THR A 163 -2.77 -22.80 26.75
CA THR A 163 -3.89 -22.55 25.87
C THR A 163 -4.55 -21.21 26.19
N MET A 164 -5.54 -20.80 25.42
CA MET A 164 -6.34 -19.61 25.72
C MET A 164 -7.14 -19.73 27.02
N ASP A 165 -7.43 -20.96 27.48
CA ASP A 165 -8.14 -21.20 28.75
C ASP A 165 -7.22 -21.01 29.98
N ASP A 166 -5.92 -20.95 29.78
CA ASP A 166 -4.94 -20.73 30.87
C ASP A 166 -4.64 -19.24 31.12
N VAL A 167 -5.23 -18.34 30.36
CA VAL A 167 -5.12 -16.87 30.50
C VAL A 167 -6.50 -16.23 30.70
N ASP A 168 -6.55 -15.02 31.29
CA ASP A 168 -7.79 -14.24 31.54
C ASP A 168 -7.90 -13.04 30.61
#